data_8c7e738484538138cb280ed40055ba41
#
_entry.id   8c7e738484538138cb280ed40055ba41
#
_cell.length_a   1.000
_cell.length_b   1.000
_cell.length_c   1.000
_cell.angle_alpha   90.00
_cell.angle_beta   90.00
_cell.angle_gamma   90.00
#
_symmetry.space_group_name_H-M   'P 1'
#
loop_
_entity.id
_entity.type
_entity.pdbx_description
1 polymer ?
#
loop_
_entity_poly.entity_id
_entity_poly.type
_entity_poly.pdbx_seq_one_letter_code
_entity_poly.pdbx_strand_id
1 'polypeptide(L)'
;MVTVSKKIWMDGALVDWDEASVHVLTHSLHYGLAAFEGIRCYQGKAGSNIFRLQEHVDRLFESAHITMMPMPFTKKEVSDAIVETVRVNQL
;
A
#
# COMPACT_ATOMS: atom_id res chain seq x y z
N MET A 1 -10.46 -12.81 8.88
CA MET A 1 -10.08 -11.93 10.00
C MET A 1 -8.79 -11.19 9.66
N VAL A 2 -8.75 -9.90 9.89
CA VAL A 2 -7.56 -9.08 9.63
C VAL A 2 -6.61 -9.18 10.82
N THR A 3 -5.33 -9.47 10.53
CA THR A 3 -4.29 -9.48 11.56
C THR A 3 -3.84 -8.04 11.82
N VAL A 4 -3.84 -7.65 13.10
CA VAL A 4 -3.39 -6.31 13.50
C VAL A 4 -1.89 -6.19 13.28
N SER A 5 -1.45 -5.20 12.53
CA SER A 5 -0.04 -4.87 12.36
C SER A 5 0.33 -3.68 13.26
N LYS A 6 1.63 -3.41 13.38
CA LYS A 6 2.09 -2.30 14.21
C LYS A 6 1.93 -0.96 13.50
N LYS A 7 2.29 -0.91 12.23
CA LYS A 7 2.33 0.32 11.45
C LYS A 7 1.63 0.15 10.10
N ILE A 8 1.06 1.24 9.64
CA ILE A 8 0.46 1.35 8.30
C ILE A 8 1.06 2.58 7.63
N TRP A 9 1.47 2.45 6.38
CA TRP A 9 1.87 3.62 5.59
C TRP A 9 0.62 4.29 5.04
N MET A 10 0.43 5.55 5.38
CA MET A 10 -0.76 6.31 5.00
C MET A 10 -0.35 7.74 4.62
N ASP A 11 -0.66 8.13 3.39
CA ASP A 11 -0.42 9.48 2.87
C ASP A 11 1.02 9.99 3.07
N GLY A 12 1.98 9.10 2.88
CA GLY A 12 3.39 9.49 2.91
C GLY A 12 4.10 9.28 4.25
N ALA A 13 3.44 8.74 5.26
CA ALA A 13 4.03 8.52 6.56
C ALA A 13 3.56 7.20 7.19
N LEU A 14 4.42 6.61 8.02
CA LEU A 14 4.04 5.46 8.81
C LEU A 14 3.28 5.95 10.04
N VAL A 15 2.09 5.41 10.25
CA VAL A 15 1.25 5.73 11.41
C VAL A 15 0.93 4.44 12.17
N ASP A 16 0.52 4.58 13.43
CA ASP A 16 0.11 3.43 14.22
C ASP A 16 -1.19 2.85 13.68
N TRP A 17 -1.40 1.56 13.92
CA TRP A 17 -2.58 0.85 13.44
C TRP A 17 -3.88 1.59 13.75
N ASP A 18 -4.02 2.07 14.99
CA ASP A 18 -5.26 2.73 15.45
C ASP A 18 -5.44 4.15 14.90
N GLU A 19 -4.37 4.73 14.35
CA GLU A 19 -4.42 6.08 13.78
C GLU A 19 -4.72 6.11 12.29
N ALA A 20 -4.70 4.94 11.64
CA ALA A 20 -4.96 4.83 10.20
C ALA A 20 -6.47 4.88 9.94
N SER A 21 -7.01 6.08 9.85
CA SER A 21 -8.44 6.30 9.63
C SER A 21 -8.67 7.27 8.48
N VAL A 22 -9.85 7.21 7.90
CA VAL A 22 -10.26 8.12 6.81
C VAL A 22 -11.56 8.81 7.20
N HIS A 23 -11.75 10.00 6.67
CA HIS A 23 -12.96 10.75 6.91
C HIS A 23 -14.16 10.05 6.27
N VAL A 24 -15.34 10.13 6.90
CA VAL A 24 -16.56 9.53 6.38
C VAL A 24 -16.96 10.10 5.01
N LEU A 25 -16.50 11.29 4.67
CA LEU A 25 -16.76 11.92 3.38
C LEU A 25 -15.73 11.55 2.30
N THR A 26 -14.84 10.60 2.60
CA THR A 26 -13.86 10.12 1.60
C THR A 26 -14.58 9.62 0.36
N HIS A 27 -14.09 10.05 -0.80
CA HIS A 27 -14.75 9.83 -2.10
C HIS A 27 -15.04 8.35 -2.38
N SER A 28 -14.09 7.46 -2.09
CA SER A 28 -14.26 6.03 -2.35
C SER A 28 -15.40 5.40 -1.54
N LEU A 29 -15.69 5.93 -0.35
CA LEU A 29 -16.78 5.41 0.49
C LEU A 29 -18.16 5.77 -0.07
N HIS A 30 -18.27 6.89 -0.77
CA HIS A 30 -19.54 7.35 -1.31
C HIS A 30 -19.75 6.95 -2.77
N TYR A 31 -18.67 6.90 -3.55
CA TYR A 31 -18.75 6.71 -5.00
C TYR A 31 -18.06 5.44 -5.48
N GLY A 32 -17.42 4.70 -4.58
CA GLY A 32 -16.77 3.44 -4.91
C GLY A 32 -15.54 3.59 -5.81
N LEU A 33 -14.97 4.79 -5.92
CA LEU A 33 -13.81 5.04 -6.77
C LEU A 33 -12.53 4.80 -5.97
N ALA A 34 -11.84 3.70 -6.28
CA ALA A 34 -10.58 3.34 -5.65
C ALA A 34 -9.78 2.43 -6.56
N ALA A 35 -8.45 2.44 -6.39
CA ALA A 35 -7.55 1.48 -7.02
C ALA A 35 -6.77 0.77 -5.92
N PHE A 36 -6.59 -0.54 -6.05
CA PHE A 36 -5.85 -1.30 -5.05
C PHE A 36 -5.07 -2.44 -5.69
N GLU A 37 -4.08 -2.94 -4.95
CA GLU A 37 -3.30 -4.13 -5.29
C GLU A 37 -3.17 -5.03 -4.07
N GLY A 38 -3.28 -6.34 -4.29
CA GLY A 38 -2.97 -7.32 -3.26
C GLY A 38 -1.56 -7.83 -3.48
N ILE A 39 -0.64 -7.45 -2.60
CA ILE A 39 0.77 -7.80 -2.72
C ILE A 39 1.14 -8.81 -1.63
N ARG A 40 1.80 -9.90 -2.03
CA ARG A 40 2.19 -10.94 -1.10
C ARG A 40 3.67 -10.88 -0.76
N CYS A 41 3.97 -11.26 0.48
CA CYS A 41 5.33 -11.39 0.98
C CYS A 41 5.55 -12.81 1.47
N TYR A 42 6.62 -13.44 1.01
CA TYR A 42 6.95 -14.82 1.38
C TYR A 42 8.30 -14.88 2.11
N GLN A 43 8.41 -15.82 3.04
CA GLN A 43 9.67 -16.12 3.70
C GLN A 43 10.60 -16.84 2.72
N GLY A 44 11.78 -16.27 2.49
CA GLY A 44 12.81 -16.85 1.65
C GLY A 44 14.05 -17.20 2.48
N LYS A 45 15.08 -17.73 1.80
CA LYS A 45 16.34 -18.13 2.45
C LYS A 45 17.08 -16.94 3.06
N ALA A 46 17.00 -15.78 2.41
CA ALA A 46 17.68 -14.56 2.83
C ALA A 46 16.75 -13.58 3.58
N GLY A 47 15.56 -14.04 3.99
CA GLY A 47 14.56 -13.22 4.66
C GLY A 47 13.28 -13.12 3.85
N SER A 48 12.46 -12.11 4.16
CA SER A 48 11.18 -11.92 3.49
C SER A 48 11.36 -11.40 2.07
N ASN A 49 10.56 -11.93 1.14
CA ASN A 49 10.57 -11.51 -0.25
C ASN A 49 9.17 -11.04 -0.65
N ILE A 50 9.09 -9.82 -1.18
CA ILE A 50 7.83 -9.29 -1.72
C ILE A 50 7.69 -9.82 -3.14
N PHE A 51 6.62 -10.57 -3.39
CA PHE A 51 6.43 -11.24 -4.66
C PHE A 51 6.04 -10.24 -5.75
N ARG A 52 6.88 -10.13 -6.78
CA ARG A 52 6.63 -9.32 -7.99
C ARG A 52 6.27 -7.86 -7.66
N LEU A 53 7.05 -7.26 -6.76
CA LEU A 53 6.79 -5.89 -6.29
C LEU A 53 6.66 -4.90 -7.45
N GLN A 54 7.60 -4.93 -8.40
CA GLN A 54 7.61 -3.96 -9.49
C GLN A 54 6.36 -4.07 -10.36
N GLU A 55 5.94 -5.29 -10.68
CA GLU A 55 4.74 -5.51 -11.51
C GLU A 55 3.48 -5.03 -10.79
N HIS A 56 3.39 -5.25 -9.48
CA HIS A 56 2.25 -4.75 -8.68
C HIS A 56 2.22 -3.23 -8.64
N VAL A 57 3.36 -2.58 -8.43
CA VAL A 57 3.44 -1.12 -8.40
C VAL A 57 3.09 -0.54 -9.77
N ASP A 58 3.63 -1.12 -10.85
CA ASP A 58 3.33 -0.67 -12.21
C ASP A 58 1.83 -0.77 -12.49
N ARG A 59 1.20 -1.89 -12.10
CA ARG A 59 -0.23 -2.10 -12.33
C ARG A 59 -1.09 -1.16 -11.48
N LEU A 60 -0.67 -0.87 -10.24
CA LEU A 60 -1.37 0.09 -9.40
C LEU A 60 -1.39 1.48 -10.06
N PHE A 61 -0.25 1.92 -10.58
CA PHE A 61 -0.15 3.20 -11.27
C PHE A 61 -0.98 3.22 -12.55
N GLU A 62 -0.99 2.11 -13.29
CA GLU A 62 -1.83 1.99 -14.47
C GLU A 62 -3.32 2.06 -14.12
N SER A 63 -3.74 1.36 -13.07
CA SER A 63 -5.13 1.40 -12.59
C SER A 63 -5.54 2.81 -12.19
N ALA A 64 -4.67 3.53 -11.47
CA ALA A 64 -4.93 4.91 -11.08
C ALA A 64 -5.04 5.81 -12.32
N HIS A 65 -4.17 5.61 -13.31
CA HIS A 65 -4.20 6.39 -14.55
C HIS A 65 -5.50 6.15 -15.33
N ILE A 66 -5.92 4.90 -15.49
CA ILE A 66 -7.15 4.55 -16.21
C ILE A 66 -8.38 5.19 -15.55
N THR A 67 -8.41 5.22 -14.22
CA THR A 67 -9.52 5.80 -13.46
C THR A 67 -9.35 7.30 -13.24
N MET A 68 -8.35 7.92 -13.85
CA MET A 68 -8.08 9.37 -13.78
C MET A 68 -7.83 9.86 -12.34
N MET A 69 -7.29 8.99 -11.49
CA MET A 69 -6.92 9.35 -10.13
C MET A 69 -5.49 9.86 -10.09
N PRO A 70 -5.25 11.10 -9.62
CA PRO A 70 -3.88 11.58 -9.49
C PRO A 70 -3.11 10.79 -8.44
N MET A 71 -1.87 10.42 -8.77
CA MET A 71 -1.00 9.70 -7.84
C MET A 71 0.06 10.70 -7.33
N PRO A 72 -0.02 11.12 -6.05
CA PRO A 72 0.88 12.15 -5.53
C PRO A 72 2.29 11.65 -5.24
N PHE A 73 2.55 10.36 -5.42
CA PHE A 73 3.85 9.73 -5.15
C PHE A 73 4.42 9.10 -6.41
N THR A 74 5.75 9.01 -6.49
CA THR A 74 6.42 8.30 -7.57
C THR A 74 6.36 6.79 -7.34
N LYS A 75 6.61 6.01 -8.39
CA LYS A 75 6.71 4.55 -8.26
C LYS A 75 7.79 4.14 -7.28
N LYS A 76 8.92 4.85 -7.27
CA LYS A 76 10.00 4.60 -6.33
C LYS A 76 9.55 4.85 -4.89
N GLU A 77 8.86 5.97 -4.64
CA GLU A 77 8.36 6.28 -3.31
C GLU A 77 7.38 5.23 -2.81
N VAL A 78 6.47 4.77 -3.67
CA VAL A 78 5.50 3.73 -3.30
C VAL A 78 6.21 2.39 -3.07
N SER A 79 7.17 2.02 -3.93
CA SER A 79 7.94 0.79 -3.77
C SER A 79 8.74 0.80 -2.45
N ASP A 80 9.39 1.91 -2.15
CA ASP A 80 10.14 2.07 -0.90
C ASP A 80 9.22 2.00 0.31
N ALA A 81 8.02 2.58 0.22
CA ALA A 81 7.02 2.53 1.29
C ALA A 81 6.54 1.10 1.55
N ILE A 82 6.35 0.31 0.51
CA ILE A 82 5.94 -1.10 0.64
C ILE A 82 7.03 -1.90 1.35
N VAL A 83 8.29 -1.74 0.93
CA VAL A 83 9.42 -2.43 1.57
C VAL A 83 9.54 -2.04 3.04
N GLU A 84 9.43 -0.75 3.33
CA GLU A 84 9.52 -0.24 4.70
C GLU A 84 8.37 -0.76 5.56
N THR A 85 7.16 -0.84 5.00
CA THR A 85 6.00 -1.39 5.71
C THR A 85 6.23 -2.84 6.12
N VAL A 86 6.78 -3.64 5.22
CA VAL A 86 7.12 -5.04 5.51
C VAL A 86 8.17 -5.10 6.62
N ARG A 87 9.20 -4.25 6.52
CA ARG A 87 10.32 -4.26 7.45
C ARG A 87 9.91 -3.85 8.87
N VAL A 88 9.18 -2.75 9.02
CA VAL A 88 8.80 -2.25 10.35
C VAL A 88 7.78 -3.14 11.05
N ASN A 89 6.99 -3.89 10.29
CA ASN A 89 6.00 -4.83 10.83
C ASN A 89 6.58 -6.24 11.01
N GLN A 90 7.84 -6.45 10.66
CA GLN A 90 8.56 -7.73 10.80
C GLN A 90 7.85 -8.87 10.05
N LEU A 91 7.40 -8.58 8.87
CA LEU A 91 6.73 -9.56 8.01
C LEU A 91 7.68 -10.38 7.15
#